data_5673500fbf7733106acbebd35f1f5f71
#
_entry.id   5673500fbf7733106acbebd35f1f5f71
#
_cell.length_a   1.000
_cell.length_b   1.000
_cell.length_c   1.000
_cell.angle_alpha   90.00
_cell.angle_beta   90.00
_cell.angle_gamma   90.00
#
_symmetry.space_group_name_H-M   'P 1'
#
loop_
_entity.id
_entity.type
_entity.pdbx_description
1 polymer ?
#
loop_
_entity_poly.entity_id
_entity_poly.type
_entity_poly.pdbx_seq_one_letter_code
_entity_poly.pdbx_strand_id
1 'polypeptide(L)'
;YCLSDANLKYLICGAAVYKGCNRMAKRVILAVAGAGKTYHICHEIDPQKRNLILAFTHENIHNIQKELYDAYKCMPELTTVATFDSFVYHELILPYEPSIGEHFGQPGFVSCGICMIDPPPQRIKTKTGKSIANPLYEPKDQLAHYITDRKQYYCATLSELALQVKKKRESLIKRVAARLNMFYDCVLIDEFQDFREHDYDLIIALAKQLNDVVLVGDYYQHSVSATNNSGRPFKKKSVDVSYDEFIGELERAGFEVDITTLDKSRRCSTEVCEYVSNKLGIEIMSFGTNPGSVIWVDENASRVLEDPSIIKLVYKGASRYTFRAMNWSYSKGDTVDAACVILTDDFEKLADDSFSTNRISVVTLNRLY
;
A
#
# COMPACT_ATOMS: atom_id res chain seq x y z
N TYR A 1 13.14 40.25 50.36
CA TYR A 1 12.87 38.98 51.01
C TYR A 1 13.24 37.89 50.03
N CYS A 2 14.34 37.19 50.34
CA CYS A 2 14.80 36.00 49.68
C CYS A 2 13.75 34.89 49.76
N LEU A 3 13.49 34.22 48.69
CA LEU A 3 13.03 32.83 48.70
C LEU A 3 13.93 32.03 47.73
N SER A 4 14.52 31.07 48.36
CA SER A 4 15.52 30.12 47.91
C SER A 4 15.03 29.14 46.89
N ASP A 5 15.98 28.73 46.06
CA ASP A 5 16.00 27.56 45.17
C ASP A 5 15.22 26.35 45.68
N ALA A 6 14.26 25.90 44.90
CA ALA A 6 13.68 24.58 45.01
C ALA A 6 13.76 23.89 43.65
N ASN A 7 14.69 22.97 43.57
CA ASN A 7 14.89 21.89 42.65
C ASN A 7 13.73 21.56 41.68
N LEU A 8 13.79 22.02 40.45
CA LEU A 8 13.12 21.39 39.31
C LEU A 8 14.11 20.41 38.69
N LYS A 9 14.02 19.14 39.07
CA LYS A 9 14.62 18.04 38.33
C LYS A 9 13.77 17.85 37.09
N TYR A 10 14.18 18.44 35.98
CA TYR A 10 13.69 18.02 34.65
C TYR A 10 14.24 16.64 34.33
N LEU A 11 13.34 15.67 34.26
CA LEU A 11 13.61 14.39 33.63
C LEU A 11 13.77 14.68 32.13
N ILE A 12 15.01 14.80 31.67
CA ILE A 12 15.34 14.74 30.25
C ILE A 12 15.21 13.26 29.87
N CYS A 13 14.01 12.84 29.48
CA CYS A 13 13.86 11.65 28.65
C CYS A 13 14.63 11.90 27.36
N GLY A 14 15.56 11.00 27.04
CA GLY A 14 16.50 11.17 25.95
C GLY A 14 15.83 11.52 24.63
N ALA A 15 15.90 12.78 24.26
CA ALA A 15 15.65 13.20 22.91
C ALA A 15 16.79 12.60 22.07
N ALA A 16 16.45 11.66 21.20
CA ALA A 16 17.31 11.29 20.11
C ALA A 16 17.64 12.60 19.36
N VAL A 17 18.91 12.98 19.39
CA VAL A 17 19.38 14.18 18.68
C VAL A 17 19.23 13.88 17.20
N TYR A 18 18.14 14.33 16.62
CA TYR A 18 17.98 14.42 15.18
C TYR A 18 19.09 15.35 14.66
N LYS A 19 20.13 14.76 14.12
CA LYS A 19 21.08 15.51 13.29
C LYS A 19 20.29 16.03 12.11
N GLY A 20 19.93 17.29 12.16
CA GLY A 20 19.29 17.99 11.05
C GLY A 20 20.17 17.93 9.81
N CYS A 21 19.92 16.93 8.98
CA CYS A 21 20.40 16.92 7.62
C CYS A 21 19.29 17.57 6.79
N ASN A 22 19.52 18.82 6.38
CA ASN A 22 18.68 19.59 5.46
C ASN A 22 18.75 19.03 4.03
N ARG A 23 18.73 17.71 3.87
CA ARG A 23 18.62 17.03 2.59
C ARG A 23 17.18 16.62 2.41
N MET A 24 16.53 17.16 1.37
CA MET A 24 15.26 16.68 0.88
C MET A 24 15.34 15.14 0.79
N ALA A 25 14.65 14.45 1.71
CA ALA A 25 14.77 13.01 1.81
C ALA A 25 13.64 12.36 1.02
N LYS A 26 14.00 11.55 0.04
CA LYS A 26 13.09 10.66 -0.67
C LYS A 26 13.43 9.24 -0.24
N ARG A 27 12.69 8.72 0.70
CA ARG A 27 13.00 7.46 1.35
C ARG A 27 11.90 6.43 1.11
N VAL A 28 12.30 5.20 0.87
CA VAL A 28 11.42 4.03 0.87
C VAL A 28 11.89 3.10 1.98
N ILE A 29 10.99 2.71 2.87
CA ILE A 29 11.23 1.73 3.92
C ILE A 29 10.53 0.45 3.51
N LEU A 30 11.30 -0.59 3.21
CA LEU A 30 10.80 -1.92 2.91
C LEU A 30 10.76 -2.74 4.20
N ALA A 31 9.56 -3.05 4.62
CA ALA A 31 9.28 -3.74 5.88
C ALA A 31 8.94 -5.21 5.64
N VAL A 32 9.05 -6.01 6.69
CA VAL A 32 8.49 -7.36 6.73
C VAL A 32 7.10 -7.37 7.38
N ALA A 33 6.36 -8.48 7.22
CA ALA A 33 5.04 -8.63 7.84
C ALA A 33 5.09 -8.45 9.35
N GLY A 34 4.15 -7.65 9.89
CA GLY A 34 4.07 -7.42 11.33
C GLY A 34 5.20 -6.57 11.93
N ALA A 35 6.04 -5.91 11.13
CA ALA A 35 7.13 -5.05 11.63
C ALA A 35 6.64 -3.73 12.26
N GLY A 36 5.36 -3.37 12.09
CA GLY A 36 4.80 -2.14 12.66
C GLY A 36 4.92 -0.93 11.73
N LYS A 37 4.66 -1.10 10.42
CA LYS A 37 4.70 -0.02 9.41
C LYS A 37 3.91 1.22 9.85
N THR A 38 2.62 1.06 10.13
CA THR A 38 1.72 2.15 10.54
C THR A 38 2.17 2.81 11.84
N TYR A 39 2.61 1.98 12.82
CA TYR A 39 3.22 2.48 14.06
C TYR A 39 4.42 3.38 13.75
N HIS A 40 5.35 2.89 12.93
CA HIS A 40 6.55 3.64 12.55
C HIS A 40 6.19 4.99 11.89
N ILE A 41 5.30 5.00 10.89
CA ILE A 41 4.84 6.23 10.26
C ILE A 41 4.31 7.23 11.30
N CYS A 42 3.41 6.78 12.17
CA CYS A 42 2.73 7.66 13.12
C CYS A 42 3.64 8.18 14.23
N HIS A 43 4.66 7.42 14.64
CA HIS A 43 5.58 7.81 15.72
C HIS A 43 6.81 8.57 15.24
N GLU A 44 7.16 8.48 13.96
CA GLU A 44 8.33 9.15 13.37
C GLU A 44 8.00 10.49 12.70
N ILE A 45 6.72 10.87 12.57
CA ILE A 45 6.37 12.20 12.08
C ILE A 45 6.79 13.28 13.08
N ASP A 46 7.21 14.42 12.55
CA ASP A 46 7.35 15.64 13.34
C ASP A 46 5.96 16.33 13.42
N PRO A 47 5.28 16.37 14.60
CA PRO A 47 3.94 16.93 14.72
C PRO A 47 3.91 18.45 14.50
N GLN A 48 5.06 19.12 14.46
CA GLN A 48 5.18 20.55 14.16
C GLN A 48 5.32 20.83 12.65
N LYS A 49 5.51 19.80 11.83
CA LYS A 49 5.49 19.88 10.37
C LYS A 49 4.10 19.63 9.81
N ARG A 50 3.87 20.21 8.63
CA ARG A 50 2.65 19.96 7.86
C ARG A 50 2.79 18.63 7.13
N ASN A 51 2.24 17.57 7.73
CA ASN A 51 2.32 16.22 7.20
C ASN A 51 1.07 15.87 6.39
N LEU A 52 1.26 15.15 5.29
CA LEU A 52 0.21 14.48 4.55
C LEU A 52 0.47 12.98 4.60
N ILE A 53 -0.42 12.22 5.24
CA ILE A 53 -0.34 10.75 5.29
C ILE A 53 -1.41 10.19 4.36
N LEU A 54 -0.97 9.38 3.41
CA LEU A 54 -1.84 8.73 2.43
C LEU A 54 -1.86 7.23 2.64
N ALA A 55 -3.05 6.64 2.52
CA ALA A 55 -3.22 5.19 2.54
C ALA A 55 -4.23 4.76 1.48
N PHE A 56 -4.28 3.44 1.21
CA PHE A 56 -5.09 2.90 0.12
C PHE A 56 -6.57 2.75 0.51
N THR A 57 -6.87 2.30 1.75
CA THR A 57 -8.23 2.01 2.18
C THR A 57 -8.70 2.91 3.33
N HIS A 58 -10.02 3.01 3.51
CA HIS A 58 -10.60 3.70 4.68
C HIS A 58 -10.25 3.01 6.01
N GLU A 59 -10.06 1.69 6.00
CA GLU A 59 -9.62 0.95 7.17
C GLU A 59 -8.20 1.35 7.59
N ASN A 60 -7.27 1.46 6.62
CA ASN A 60 -5.92 1.96 6.87
C ASN A 60 -5.95 3.40 7.44
N ILE A 61 -6.83 4.27 6.90
CA ILE A 61 -7.02 5.63 7.44
C ILE A 61 -7.46 5.60 8.90
N HIS A 62 -8.43 4.76 9.24
CA HIS A 62 -8.89 4.62 10.61
C HIS A 62 -7.78 4.13 11.55
N ASN A 63 -6.99 3.14 11.11
CA ASN A 63 -5.86 2.62 11.87
C ASN A 63 -4.78 3.69 12.09
N ILE A 64 -4.44 4.48 11.06
CA ILE A 64 -3.50 5.60 11.16
C ILE A 64 -4.02 6.66 12.14
N GLN A 65 -5.29 7.05 12.04
CA GLN A 65 -5.88 8.04 12.94
C GLN A 65 -5.87 7.58 14.39
N LYS A 66 -6.20 6.30 14.63
CA LYS A 66 -6.13 5.70 15.97
C LYS A 66 -4.70 5.72 16.51
N GLU A 67 -3.73 5.30 15.70
CA GLU A 67 -2.31 5.25 16.09
C GLU A 67 -1.76 6.65 16.40
N LEU A 68 -2.09 7.64 15.57
CA LEU A 68 -1.74 9.05 15.84
C LEU A 68 -2.35 9.54 17.16
N TYR A 69 -3.63 9.22 17.40
CA TYR A 69 -4.27 9.58 18.66
C TYR A 69 -3.60 8.91 19.86
N ASP A 70 -3.23 7.64 19.73
CA ASP A 70 -2.56 6.89 20.79
C ASP A 70 -1.14 7.44 21.07
N ALA A 71 -0.42 7.86 20.01
CA ALA A 71 0.91 8.44 20.11
C ALA A 71 0.90 9.84 20.77
N TYR A 72 0.03 10.74 20.30
CA TYR A 72 0.05 12.16 20.67
C TYR A 72 -1.07 12.57 21.63
N LYS A 73 -1.99 11.65 21.99
CA LYS A 73 -3.21 11.88 22.80
C LYS A 73 -4.20 12.86 22.18
N CYS A 74 -3.97 13.28 20.97
CA CYS A 74 -4.85 14.08 20.12
C CYS A 74 -4.41 13.88 18.65
N MET A 75 -5.25 14.29 17.71
CA MET A 75 -4.82 14.40 16.31
C MET A 75 -3.87 15.60 16.17
N PRO A 76 -2.64 15.41 15.64
CA PRO A 76 -1.74 16.54 15.40
C PRO A 76 -2.36 17.54 14.41
N GLU A 77 -2.47 18.81 14.80
CA GLU A 77 -3.20 19.85 14.03
C GLU A 77 -2.68 20.04 12.62
N LEU A 78 -1.37 19.85 12.41
CA LEU A 78 -0.71 20.03 11.12
C LEU A 78 -0.63 18.74 10.29
N THR A 79 -1.28 17.65 10.74
CA THR A 79 -1.26 16.37 10.03
C THR A 79 -2.61 16.09 9.36
N THR A 80 -2.57 15.95 8.04
CA THR A 80 -3.72 15.53 7.22
C THR A 80 -3.59 14.06 6.89
N VAL A 81 -4.68 13.30 7.05
CA VAL A 81 -4.75 11.87 6.69
C VAL A 81 -5.86 11.69 5.66
N ALA A 82 -5.55 11.10 4.51
CA ALA A 82 -6.50 10.92 3.42
C ALA A 82 -6.28 9.61 2.67
N THR A 83 -7.34 9.09 2.02
CA THR A 83 -7.17 8.02 1.03
C THR A 83 -6.50 8.58 -0.22
N PHE A 84 -5.73 7.73 -0.91
CA PHE A 84 -5.03 8.14 -2.14
C PHE A 84 -6.01 8.64 -3.21
N ASP A 85 -7.11 7.95 -3.44
CA ASP A 85 -8.12 8.38 -4.43
C ASP A 85 -8.72 9.74 -4.10
N SER A 86 -9.06 9.98 -2.81
CA SER A 86 -9.53 11.28 -2.35
C SER A 86 -8.47 12.37 -2.57
N PHE A 87 -7.22 12.07 -2.26
CA PHE A 87 -6.11 12.98 -2.51
C PHE A 87 -5.95 13.30 -4.01
N VAL A 88 -5.94 12.28 -4.87
CA VAL A 88 -5.82 12.49 -6.32
C VAL A 88 -6.98 13.34 -6.84
N TYR A 89 -8.21 13.04 -6.44
CA TYR A 89 -9.37 13.81 -6.87
C TYR A 89 -9.33 15.26 -6.39
N HIS A 90 -9.16 15.49 -5.09
CA HIS A 90 -9.26 16.83 -4.50
C HIS A 90 -8.04 17.71 -4.72
N GLU A 91 -6.84 17.11 -4.83
CA GLU A 91 -5.62 17.87 -4.96
C GLU A 91 -5.06 17.90 -6.40
N LEU A 92 -5.32 16.89 -7.23
CA LEU A 92 -4.75 16.82 -8.57
C LEU A 92 -5.78 17.09 -9.68
N ILE A 93 -7.04 16.67 -9.50
CA ILE A 93 -8.04 16.75 -10.57
C ILE A 93 -8.89 18.00 -10.40
N LEU A 94 -9.64 18.11 -9.32
CA LEU A 94 -10.65 19.16 -9.12
C LEU A 94 -10.08 20.59 -9.25
N PRO A 95 -8.93 20.96 -8.65
CA PRO A 95 -8.37 22.31 -8.79
C PRO A 95 -7.86 22.61 -10.19
N TYR A 96 -7.67 21.60 -11.02
CA TYR A 96 -7.10 21.72 -12.37
C TYR A 96 -8.07 21.37 -13.49
N GLU A 97 -9.36 21.23 -13.21
CA GLU A 97 -10.39 20.97 -14.23
C GLU A 97 -10.34 21.92 -15.42
N PRO A 98 -10.13 23.24 -15.26
CA PRO A 98 -9.97 24.13 -16.41
C PRO A 98 -8.80 23.72 -17.32
N SER A 99 -7.69 23.25 -16.74
CA SER A 99 -6.54 22.79 -17.52
C SER A 99 -6.77 21.42 -18.16
N ILE A 100 -7.53 20.56 -17.51
CA ILE A 100 -7.98 19.27 -18.05
C ILE A 100 -8.89 19.52 -19.26
N GLY A 101 -9.90 20.38 -19.11
CA GLY A 101 -10.79 20.75 -20.21
C GLY A 101 -10.04 21.34 -21.39
N GLU A 102 -9.11 22.29 -21.15
CA GLU A 102 -8.24 22.84 -22.21
C GLU A 102 -7.42 21.76 -22.92
N HIS A 103 -6.85 20.79 -22.15
CA HIS A 103 -6.04 19.71 -22.71
C HIS A 103 -6.80 18.83 -23.69
N PHE A 104 -8.05 18.54 -23.41
CA PHE A 104 -8.93 17.71 -24.26
C PHE A 104 -9.81 18.54 -25.22
N GLY A 105 -9.54 19.84 -25.40
CA GLY A 105 -10.31 20.68 -26.29
C GLY A 105 -11.75 20.97 -25.84
N GLN A 106 -12.04 20.85 -24.55
CA GLN A 106 -13.34 21.12 -23.92
C GLN A 106 -13.20 22.23 -22.85
N PRO A 107 -12.88 23.46 -23.24
CA PRO A 107 -12.72 24.57 -22.29
C PRO A 107 -14.05 24.80 -21.55
N GLY A 108 -13.95 25.05 -20.22
CA GLY A 108 -15.13 25.23 -19.37
C GLY A 108 -15.78 23.92 -18.91
N PHE A 109 -15.13 22.77 -19.12
CA PHE A 109 -15.59 21.51 -18.55
C PHE A 109 -15.60 21.58 -17.02
N VAL A 110 -16.71 21.12 -16.42
CA VAL A 110 -16.88 20.95 -14.97
C VAL A 110 -17.49 19.58 -14.73
N SER A 111 -16.88 18.82 -13.83
CA SER A 111 -17.36 17.49 -13.45
C SER A 111 -18.53 17.54 -12.46
N CYS A 112 -19.22 16.41 -12.34
CA CYS A 112 -20.24 16.15 -11.33
C CYS A 112 -19.74 15.21 -10.22
N GLY A 113 -18.41 15.15 -9.97
CA GLY A 113 -17.81 14.29 -8.98
C GLY A 113 -17.16 13.03 -9.56
N ILE A 114 -17.05 11.98 -8.73
CA ILE A 114 -16.45 10.70 -9.10
C ILE A 114 -17.46 9.56 -9.03
N CYS A 115 -17.17 8.47 -9.73
CA CYS A 115 -17.90 7.20 -9.61
C CYS A 115 -16.92 6.04 -9.43
N MET A 116 -17.39 5.00 -8.72
CA MET A 116 -16.62 3.77 -8.44
C MET A 116 -16.86 2.66 -9.48
N ILE A 117 -17.47 3.00 -10.61
CA ILE A 117 -17.69 2.07 -11.71
C ILE A 117 -16.42 2.00 -12.55
N ASP A 118 -16.01 0.81 -12.95
CA ASP A 118 -14.89 0.64 -13.88
C ASP A 118 -15.22 1.23 -15.25
N PRO A 119 -14.26 1.90 -15.92
CA PRO A 119 -14.45 2.37 -17.28
C PRO A 119 -14.63 1.21 -18.26
N PRO A 120 -15.31 1.41 -19.40
CA PRO A 120 -15.46 0.39 -20.43
C PRO A 120 -14.08 -0.15 -20.88
N PRO A 121 -13.81 -1.47 -20.77
CA PRO A 121 -12.53 -2.03 -21.18
C PRO A 121 -12.40 -1.97 -22.71
N GLN A 122 -11.17 -1.85 -23.21
CA GLN A 122 -10.89 -1.80 -24.66
C GLN A 122 -11.41 -3.02 -25.43
N ARG A 123 -11.41 -4.17 -24.78
CA ARG A 123 -11.86 -5.44 -25.38
C ARG A 123 -12.82 -6.15 -24.45
N ILE A 124 -13.81 -6.80 -25.03
CA ILE A 124 -14.80 -7.63 -24.33
C ILE A 124 -14.81 -9.05 -24.89
N LYS A 125 -15.16 -10.02 -24.06
CA LYS A 125 -15.37 -11.40 -24.49
C LYS A 125 -16.84 -11.59 -24.89
N THR A 126 -17.04 -12.12 -26.07
CA THR A 126 -18.38 -12.56 -26.53
C THR A 126 -18.85 -13.80 -25.76
N LYS A 127 -20.12 -14.15 -25.88
CA LYS A 127 -20.69 -15.39 -25.31
C LYS A 127 -19.94 -16.65 -25.80
N THR A 128 -19.33 -16.59 -26.96
CA THR A 128 -18.50 -17.68 -27.53
C THR A 128 -17.02 -17.65 -27.10
N GLY A 129 -16.65 -16.74 -26.17
CA GLY A 129 -15.28 -16.60 -25.67
C GLY A 129 -14.35 -15.79 -26.59
N LYS A 130 -14.79 -15.34 -27.77
CA LYS A 130 -13.97 -14.55 -28.70
C LYS A 130 -13.78 -13.13 -28.16
N SER A 131 -12.55 -12.63 -28.16
CA SER A 131 -12.25 -11.25 -27.76
C SER A 131 -12.48 -10.30 -28.94
N ILE A 132 -13.34 -9.29 -28.74
CA ILE A 132 -13.65 -8.24 -29.74
C ILE A 132 -13.39 -6.85 -29.14
N ALA A 133 -13.26 -5.84 -30.02
CA ALA A 133 -13.22 -4.45 -29.58
C ALA A 133 -14.55 -4.07 -28.89
N ASN A 134 -14.47 -3.31 -27.81
CA ASN A 134 -15.65 -2.82 -27.11
C ASN A 134 -16.13 -1.53 -27.76
N PRO A 135 -17.37 -1.47 -28.31
CA PRO A 135 -17.89 -0.26 -28.93
C PRO A 135 -18.10 0.90 -27.95
N LEU A 136 -18.12 0.63 -26.65
CA LEU A 136 -18.25 1.66 -25.59
C LEU A 136 -16.89 2.18 -25.10
N TYR A 137 -15.79 1.65 -25.63
CA TYR A 137 -14.47 2.11 -25.25
C TYR A 137 -14.14 3.43 -25.94
N GLU A 138 -13.78 4.42 -25.14
CA GLU A 138 -13.30 5.70 -25.62
C GLU A 138 -11.75 5.76 -25.58
N PRO A 139 -11.09 6.34 -26.61
CA PRO A 139 -9.64 6.46 -26.64
C PRO A 139 -9.10 7.35 -25.51
N LYS A 140 -7.88 7.05 -25.04
CA LYS A 140 -7.23 7.76 -23.91
C LYS A 140 -6.91 9.23 -24.20
N ASP A 141 -6.85 9.64 -25.44
CA ASP A 141 -6.66 11.03 -25.86
C ASP A 141 -7.96 11.85 -25.88
N GLN A 142 -9.07 11.26 -25.44
CA GLN A 142 -10.37 11.92 -25.31
C GLN A 142 -10.82 11.98 -23.85
N LEU A 143 -11.45 13.09 -23.45
CA LEU A 143 -11.98 13.25 -22.08
C LEU A 143 -13.02 12.20 -21.74
N ALA A 144 -13.81 11.75 -22.72
CA ALA A 144 -14.82 10.72 -22.56
C ALA A 144 -14.26 9.37 -22.03
N HIS A 145 -12.96 9.09 -22.20
CA HIS A 145 -12.30 7.94 -21.58
C HIS A 145 -12.30 7.98 -20.05
N TYR A 146 -12.27 9.18 -19.48
CA TYR A 146 -12.07 9.43 -18.04
C TYR A 146 -13.35 9.77 -17.29
N ILE A 147 -14.45 9.97 -18.02
CA ILE A 147 -15.73 10.41 -17.45
C ILE A 147 -16.90 9.55 -17.94
N THR A 148 -17.94 9.46 -17.11
CA THR A 148 -19.24 8.91 -17.51
C THR A 148 -20.06 9.94 -18.32
N ASP A 149 -21.16 9.49 -18.95
CA ASP A 149 -22.17 10.36 -19.58
C ASP A 149 -22.75 11.41 -18.60
N ARG A 150 -22.68 11.14 -17.28
CA ARG A 150 -23.09 12.06 -16.21
C ARG A 150 -21.98 13.01 -15.78
N LYS A 151 -20.89 13.10 -16.53
CA LYS A 151 -19.70 13.90 -16.23
C LYS A 151 -19.05 13.58 -14.86
N GLN A 152 -19.12 12.34 -14.40
CA GLN A 152 -18.41 11.88 -13.22
C GLN A 152 -17.10 11.21 -13.65
N TYR A 153 -15.99 11.53 -13.01
CA TYR A 153 -14.73 10.83 -13.29
C TYR A 153 -14.80 9.37 -12.82
N TYR A 154 -14.27 8.47 -13.62
CA TYR A 154 -13.98 7.10 -13.16
C TYR A 154 -12.84 7.13 -12.16
N CYS A 155 -13.06 6.67 -10.92
CA CYS A 155 -12.05 6.66 -9.86
C CYS A 155 -10.78 5.92 -10.32
N ALA A 156 -10.94 4.78 -10.96
CA ALA A 156 -9.84 3.94 -11.46
C ALA A 156 -8.95 4.61 -12.54
N THR A 157 -9.33 5.76 -13.09
CA THR A 157 -8.54 6.45 -14.13
C THR A 157 -7.98 7.79 -13.69
N LEU A 158 -8.18 8.21 -12.45
CA LEU A 158 -7.74 9.53 -11.96
C LEU A 158 -6.22 9.72 -12.06
N SER A 159 -5.45 8.71 -11.69
CA SER A 159 -3.98 8.76 -11.78
C SER A 159 -3.48 8.80 -13.23
N GLU A 160 -4.10 8.02 -14.12
CA GLU A 160 -3.81 8.07 -15.55
C GLU A 160 -4.08 9.46 -16.13
N LEU A 161 -5.24 10.04 -15.81
CA LEU A 161 -5.63 11.39 -16.22
C LEU A 161 -4.61 12.42 -15.74
N ALA A 162 -4.24 12.39 -14.46
CA ALA A 162 -3.27 13.33 -13.88
C ALA A 162 -1.89 13.26 -14.58
N LEU A 163 -1.44 12.05 -14.94
CA LEU A 163 -0.19 11.83 -15.64
C LEU A 163 -0.20 12.33 -17.11
N GLN A 164 -1.36 12.26 -17.75
CA GLN A 164 -1.49 12.59 -19.18
C GLN A 164 -1.59 14.09 -19.42
N VAL A 165 -2.25 14.84 -18.53
CA VAL A 165 -2.56 16.25 -18.75
C VAL A 165 -1.30 17.13 -18.78
N LYS A 166 -1.20 17.94 -19.84
CA LYS A 166 -0.12 18.92 -20.04
C LYS A 166 -0.70 20.25 -20.49
N LYS A 167 -0.10 21.34 -20.01
CA LYS A 167 -0.39 22.71 -20.48
C LYS A 167 0.90 23.35 -20.97
N LYS A 168 0.96 23.78 -22.25
CA LYS A 168 2.17 24.41 -22.85
C LYS A 168 3.47 23.63 -22.59
N ARG A 169 3.45 22.31 -22.74
CA ARG A 169 4.56 21.36 -22.48
C ARG A 169 4.90 21.14 -20.99
N GLU A 170 4.24 21.80 -20.05
CA GLU A 170 4.40 21.53 -18.64
C GLU A 170 3.38 20.46 -18.17
N SER A 171 3.86 19.43 -17.47
CA SER A 171 3.00 18.39 -16.91
C SER A 171 2.15 18.94 -15.75
N LEU A 172 0.95 18.43 -15.61
CA LEU A 172 0.09 18.73 -14.44
C LEU A 172 0.83 18.43 -13.12
N ILE A 173 1.56 17.32 -13.08
CA ILE A 173 2.30 16.86 -11.90
C ILE A 173 3.27 17.91 -11.35
N LYS A 174 4.01 18.62 -12.24
CA LYS A 174 4.93 19.66 -11.80
C LYS A 174 4.20 20.82 -11.11
N ARG A 175 3.06 21.24 -11.67
CA ARG A 175 2.22 22.31 -11.11
C ARG A 175 1.60 21.91 -9.77
N VAL A 176 1.08 20.66 -9.70
CA VAL A 176 0.53 20.08 -8.47
C VAL A 176 1.60 20.01 -7.39
N ALA A 177 2.76 19.46 -7.69
CA ALA A 177 3.85 19.33 -6.72
C ALA A 177 4.33 20.68 -6.19
N ALA A 178 4.43 21.71 -7.07
CA ALA A 178 4.76 23.06 -6.63
C ALA A 178 3.73 23.60 -5.62
N ARG A 179 2.43 23.35 -5.85
CA ARG A 179 1.36 23.72 -4.91
C ARG A 179 1.43 22.88 -3.62
N LEU A 180 1.60 21.58 -3.70
CA LEU A 180 1.68 20.71 -2.53
C LEU A 180 2.84 21.08 -1.61
N ASN A 181 4.01 21.45 -2.16
CA ASN A 181 5.16 21.91 -1.40
C ASN A 181 4.90 23.24 -0.63
N MET A 182 3.85 24.00 -1.00
CA MET A 182 3.43 25.17 -0.23
C MET A 182 2.58 24.81 0.99
N PHE A 183 1.90 23.66 0.96
CA PHE A 183 0.96 23.25 2.01
C PHE A 183 1.49 22.11 2.89
N TYR A 184 2.39 21.27 2.38
CA TYR A 184 2.93 20.12 3.07
C TYR A 184 4.46 20.13 3.07
N ASP A 185 5.03 19.86 4.21
CA ASP A 185 6.47 19.73 4.40
C ASP A 185 6.95 18.30 4.17
N CYS A 186 6.09 17.30 4.50
CA CYS A 186 6.36 15.88 4.31
C CYS A 186 5.11 15.15 3.78
N VAL A 187 5.30 14.25 2.83
CA VAL A 187 4.27 13.32 2.33
C VAL A 187 4.67 11.90 2.67
N LEU A 188 3.82 11.20 3.40
CA LEU A 188 4.03 9.82 3.81
C LEU A 188 2.97 8.92 3.15
N ILE A 189 3.39 7.76 2.65
CA ILE A 189 2.47 6.81 2.01
C ILE A 189 2.63 5.46 2.71
N ASP A 190 1.54 4.99 3.32
CA ASP A 190 1.46 3.66 3.94
C ASP A 190 1.01 2.61 2.94
N GLU A 191 1.41 1.36 3.16
CA GLU A 191 1.12 0.20 2.31
C GLU A 191 1.47 0.45 0.84
N PHE A 192 2.66 1.02 0.59
CA PHE A 192 3.12 1.42 -0.73
C PHE A 192 3.04 0.31 -1.78
N GLN A 193 3.15 -0.95 -1.39
CA GLN A 193 3.03 -2.10 -2.29
C GLN A 193 1.61 -2.32 -2.85
N ASP A 194 0.59 -1.65 -2.33
CA ASP A 194 -0.78 -1.77 -2.85
C ASP A 194 -1.02 -0.89 -4.08
N PHE A 195 -0.16 0.09 -4.33
CA PHE A 195 -0.24 0.98 -5.50
C PHE A 195 0.39 0.35 -6.74
N ARG A 196 -0.27 0.52 -7.88
CA ARG A 196 0.10 -0.15 -9.14
C ARG A 196 -0.14 0.73 -10.33
N GLU A 197 0.46 0.35 -11.46
CA GLU A 197 0.24 0.98 -12.74
C GLU A 197 0.37 2.50 -12.66
N HIS A 198 -0.70 3.19 -13.00
CA HIS A 198 -0.76 4.63 -13.00
C HIS A 198 -0.68 5.25 -11.60
N ASP A 199 -1.17 4.55 -10.56
CA ASP A 199 -1.05 5.02 -9.17
C ASP A 199 0.41 5.01 -8.74
N TYR A 200 1.12 3.91 -9.00
CA TYR A 200 2.56 3.83 -8.78
C TYR A 200 3.32 4.89 -9.57
N ASP A 201 3.03 5.04 -10.87
CA ASP A 201 3.69 6.04 -11.71
C ASP A 201 3.44 7.46 -11.21
N LEU A 202 2.22 7.74 -10.75
CA LEU A 202 1.85 9.03 -10.19
C LEU A 202 2.64 9.33 -8.90
N ILE A 203 2.72 8.36 -7.98
CA ILE A 203 3.51 8.49 -6.75
C ILE A 203 4.97 8.78 -7.08
N ILE A 204 5.58 8.00 -7.98
CA ILE A 204 6.98 8.21 -8.39
C ILE A 204 7.17 9.58 -9.06
N ALA A 205 6.23 9.99 -9.91
CA ALA A 205 6.30 11.29 -10.59
C ALA A 205 6.17 12.47 -9.61
N LEU A 206 5.27 12.38 -8.64
CA LEU A 206 5.10 13.37 -7.57
C LEU A 206 6.34 13.41 -6.66
N ALA A 207 6.81 12.24 -6.20
CA ALA A 207 7.96 12.12 -5.31
C ALA A 207 9.22 12.78 -5.88
N LYS A 208 9.41 12.76 -7.21
CA LYS A 208 10.53 13.45 -7.87
C LYS A 208 10.49 14.97 -7.71
N GLN A 209 9.32 15.54 -7.46
CA GLN A 209 9.08 16.99 -7.40
C GLN A 209 8.78 17.49 -5.97
N LEU A 210 8.36 16.61 -5.06
CA LEU A 210 8.08 16.96 -3.68
C LEU A 210 9.37 17.09 -2.87
N ASN A 211 9.32 17.87 -1.78
CA ASN A 211 10.46 18.16 -0.93
C ASN A 211 10.88 16.95 -0.09
N ASP A 212 9.95 16.38 0.67
CA ASP A 212 10.19 15.24 1.56
C ASP A 212 9.10 14.19 1.34
N VAL A 213 9.52 12.94 1.07
CA VAL A 213 8.60 11.83 0.80
C VAL A 213 9.12 10.57 1.47
N VAL A 214 8.24 9.92 2.23
CA VAL A 214 8.51 8.63 2.85
C VAL A 214 7.45 7.63 2.38
N LEU A 215 7.89 6.58 1.71
CA LEU A 215 7.05 5.45 1.31
C LEU A 215 7.35 4.27 2.23
N VAL A 216 6.32 3.64 2.79
CA VAL A 216 6.48 2.46 3.65
C VAL A 216 5.65 1.32 3.09
N GLY A 217 6.25 0.16 2.93
CA GLY A 217 5.55 -0.99 2.36
C GLY A 217 6.27 -2.31 2.60
N ASP A 218 5.59 -3.40 2.27
CA ASP A 218 6.12 -4.76 2.33
C ASP A 218 6.07 -5.38 0.93
N TYR A 219 7.24 -5.58 0.31
CA TYR A 219 7.32 -6.14 -1.03
C TYR A 219 6.58 -7.49 -1.13
N TYR A 220 6.69 -8.36 -0.14
CA TYR A 220 6.09 -9.69 -0.17
C TYR A 220 4.58 -9.69 0.10
N GLN A 221 3.99 -8.57 0.52
CA GLN A 221 2.55 -8.43 0.70
C GLN A 221 1.84 -7.82 -0.53
N HIS A 222 2.54 -7.62 -1.65
CA HIS A 222 1.85 -7.18 -2.85
C HIS A 222 0.90 -8.27 -3.37
N SER A 223 -0.34 -7.92 -3.63
CA SER A 223 -1.33 -8.81 -4.23
C SER A 223 -1.66 -8.34 -5.65
N VAL A 224 -1.13 -8.98 -6.67
CA VAL A 224 -1.44 -8.62 -8.06
C VAL A 224 -2.67 -9.37 -8.52
N SER A 225 -3.82 -8.71 -8.62
CA SER A 225 -4.91 -9.27 -9.42
C SER A 225 -4.70 -8.88 -10.88
N ALA A 226 -4.58 -9.87 -11.75
CA ALA A 226 -4.18 -9.69 -13.15
C ALA A 226 -5.32 -9.29 -14.10
N THR A 227 -6.45 -8.82 -13.59
CA THR A 227 -7.55 -8.40 -14.45
C THR A 227 -7.32 -6.95 -14.87
N ASN A 228 -6.86 -6.76 -16.10
CA ASN A 228 -6.71 -5.48 -16.81
C ASN A 228 -5.51 -4.58 -16.45
N ASN A 229 -4.48 -5.08 -15.75
CA ASN A 229 -3.27 -4.30 -15.51
C ASN A 229 -1.98 -5.06 -15.90
N SER A 230 -0.87 -4.36 -16.14
CA SER A 230 0.42 -4.94 -16.50
C SER A 230 1.15 -5.58 -15.32
N GLY A 231 0.64 -5.35 -14.10
CA GLY A 231 1.24 -5.82 -12.85
C GLY A 231 2.42 -4.96 -12.34
N ARG A 232 2.71 -3.83 -12.97
CA ARG A 232 3.76 -2.91 -12.54
C ARG A 232 3.48 -2.32 -11.15
N PRO A 233 4.51 -2.14 -10.29
CA PRO A 233 5.96 -2.35 -10.50
C PRO A 233 6.43 -3.80 -10.35
N PHE A 234 5.58 -4.73 -9.92
CA PHE A 234 5.95 -6.10 -9.56
C PHE A 234 6.04 -7.06 -10.74
N LYS A 235 5.63 -6.63 -11.94
CA LYS A 235 5.79 -7.38 -13.19
C LYS A 235 6.34 -6.52 -14.30
N LYS A 236 7.21 -7.11 -15.12
CA LYS A 236 7.78 -6.50 -16.31
C LYS A 236 7.64 -7.47 -17.47
N LYS A 237 6.84 -7.10 -18.49
CA LYS A 237 6.53 -8.00 -19.63
C LYS A 237 6.06 -9.39 -19.19
N SER A 238 5.16 -9.46 -18.20
CA SER A 238 4.62 -10.69 -17.61
C SER A 238 5.59 -11.54 -16.78
N VAL A 239 6.83 -11.09 -16.57
CA VAL A 239 7.81 -11.71 -15.67
C VAL A 239 7.75 -10.99 -14.33
N ASP A 240 7.78 -11.74 -13.23
CA ASP A 240 7.83 -11.18 -11.90
C ASP A 240 9.17 -10.46 -11.69
N VAL A 241 9.12 -9.27 -11.08
CA VAL A 241 10.29 -8.48 -10.70
C VAL A 241 10.76 -9.00 -9.36
N SER A 242 12.03 -9.36 -9.22
CA SER A 242 12.60 -9.82 -7.96
C SER A 242 12.71 -8.69 -6.93
N TYR A 243 12.93 -9.05 -5.65
CA TYR A 243 13.11 -8.07 -4.58
C TYR A 243 14.27 -7.11 -4.86
N ASP A 244 15.43 -7.65 -5.29
CA ASP A 244 16.62 -6.85 -5.61
C ASP A 244 16.41 -5.95 -6.82
N GLU A 245 15.70 -6.45 -7.85
CA GLU A 245 15.33 -5.64 -9.02
C GLU A 245 14.39 -4.49 -8.63
N PHE A 246 13.44 -4.76 -7.72
CA PHE A 246 12.52 -3.74 -7.21
C PHE A 246 13.27 -2.65 -6.43
N ILE A 247 14.19 -3.03 -5.55
CA ILE A 247 15.09 -2.08 -4.85
C ILE A 247 15.85 -1.24 -5.88
N GLY A 248 16.50 -1.87 -6.84
CA GLY A 248 17.26 -1.16 -7.87
C GLY A 248 16.40 -0.24 -8.76
N GLU A 249 15.11 -0.51 -8.93
CA GLU A 249 14.17 0.40 -9.62
C GLU A 249 13.85 1.64 -8.77
N LEU A 250 13.66 1.47 -7.47
CA LEU A 250 13.42 2.58 -6.54
C LEU A 250 14.65 3.48 -6.40
N GLU A 251 15.85 2.91 -6.31
CA GLU A 251 17.12 3.65 -6.28
C GLU A 251 17.33 4.46 -7.57
N ARG A 252 17.07 3.86 -8.74
CA ARG A 252 17.11 4.55 -10.03
C ARG A 252 16.05 5.65 -10.16
N ALA A 253 14.94 5.52 -9.43
CA ALA A 253 13.94 6.58 -9.33
C ALA A 253 14.36 7.73 -8.40
N GLY A 254 15.47 7.58 -7.66
CA GLY A 254 16.08 8.59 -6.79
C GLY A 254 15.68 8.47 -5.32
N PHE A 255 15.21 7.29 -4.88
CA PHE A 255 14.94 7.01 -3.48
C PHE A 255 16.17 6.42 -2.77
N GLU A 256 16.31 6.77 -1.51
CA GLU A 256 17.10 6.01 -0.55
C GLU A 256 16.25 4.85 -0.03
N VAL A 257 16.69 3.61 -0.25
CA VAL A 257 15.94 2.42 0.14
C VAL A 257 16.48 1.88 1.44
N ASP A 258 15.64 1.84 2.47
CA ASP A 258 15.92 1.33 3.80
C ASP A 258 15.26 -0.06 3.96
N ILE A 259 16.07 -1.08 4.12
CA ILE A 259 15.65 -2.46 4.32
C ILE A 259 15.96 -2.97 5.75
N THR A 260 16.38 -2.08 6.64
CA THR A 260 16.89 -2.42 7.97
C THR A 260 16.06 -1.92 9.13
N THR A 261 15.35 -0.81 8.96
CA THR A 261 14.55 -0.20 10.04
C THR A 261 13.37 -1.08 10.47
N LEU A 262 12.73 -1.77 9.52
CA LEU A 262 11.55 -2.60 9.73
C LEU A 262 11.78 -4.06 9.26
N ASP A 263 12.94 -4.62 9.55
CA ASP A 263 13.38 -5.96 9.16
C ASP A 263 12.89 -7.08 10.09
N LYS A 264 12.26 -6.74 11.23
CA LYS A 264 11.80 -7.70 12.24
C LYS A 264 10.31 -7.62 12.51
N SER A 265 9.67 -8.78 12.47
CA SER A 265 8.27 -8.92 12.87
C SER A 265 8.11 -8.76 14.39
N ARG A 266 7.24 -7.86 14.80
CA ARG A 266 6.78 -7.71 16.19
C ARG A 266 5.54 -8.56 16.48
N ARG A 267 4.96 -9.16 15.45
CA ARG A 267 3.74 -9.96 15.49
C ARG A 267 4.06 -11.44 15.60
N CYS A 268 4.92 -11.95 14.73
CA CYS A 268 5.18 -13.38 14.59
C CYS A 268 6.27 -13.85 15.56
N SER A 269 6.11 -15.09 16.06
CA SER A 269 7.13 -15.77 16.88
C SER A 269 8.38 -16.09 16.06
N THR A 270 9.46 -16.43 16.74
CA THR A 270 10.70 -16.86 16.11
C THR A 270 10.47 -18.09 15.23
N GLU A 271 9.75 -19.10 15.75
CA GLU A 271 9.45 -20.33 15.00
C GLU A 271 8.64 -20.07 13.71
N VAL A 272 7.63 -19.20 13.78
CA VAL A 272 6.84 -18.82 12.58
C VAL A 272 7.74 -18.10 11.57
N CYS A 273 8.59 -17.17 12.00
CA CYS A 273 9.49 -16.46 11.09
C CYS A 273 10.53 -17.41 10.45
N GLU A 274 11.13 -18.30 11.22
CA GLU A 274 12.04 -19.32 10.71
C GLU A 274 11.35 -20.26 9.73
N TYR A 275 10.12 -20.68 10.03
CA TYR A 275 9.33 -21.51 9.13
C TYR A 275 9.09 -20.81 7.79
N VAL A 276 8.67 -19.54 7.80
CA VAL A 276 8.47 -18.72 6.60
C VAL A 276 9.77 -18.60 5.82
N SER A 277 10.89 -18.27 6.48
CA SER A 277 12.19 -18.11 5.81
C SER A 277 12.65 -19.42 5.16
N ASN A 278 12.55 -20.53 5.88
CA ASN A 278 13.01 -21.83 5.40
C ASN A 278 12.13 -22.42 4.31
N LYS A 279 10.80 -22.26 4.41
CA LYS A 279 9.84 -22.91 3.49
C LYS A 279 9.42 -22.02 2.33
N LEU A 280 9.28 -20.71 2.55
CA LEU A 280 8.83 -19.79 1.50
C LEU A 280 9.97 -19.00 0.85
N GLY A 281 11.19 -19.05 1.43
CA GLY A 281 12.35 -18.29 0.94
C GLY A 281 12.19 -16.77 1.11
N ILE A 282 11.34 -16.33 2.05
CA ILE A 282 11.13 -14.92 2.38
C ILE A 282 11.91 -14.62 3.66
N GLU A 283 12.94 -13.78 3.56
CA GLU A 283 13.72 -13.38 4.71
C GLU A 283 12.89 -12.56 5.69
N ILE A 284 12.61 -13.12 6.86
CA ILE A 284 11.90 -12.47 7.96
C ILE A 284 12.47 -12.93 9.29
N MET A 285 12.73 -11.99 10.17
CA MET A 285 13.16 -12.25 11.53
C MET A 285 12.07 -11.88 12.53
N SER A 286 12.03 -12.53 13.68
CA SER A 286 11.19 -12.13 14.80
C SER A 286 11.91 -11.12 15.69
N PHE A 287 11.14 -10.23 16.32
CA PHE A 287 11.64 -9.41 17.43
C PHE A 287 11.87 -10.25 18.71
N GLY A 288 11.37 -11.49 18.72
CA GLY A 288 11.58 -12.48 19.80
C GLY A 288 10.72 -12.28 21.04
N THR A 289 9.68 -11.44 20.98
CA THR A 289 8.83 -11.15 22.15
C THR A 289 7.59 -12.04 22.25
N ASN A 290 7.13 -12.60 21.14
CA ASN A 290 5.90 -13.38 21.08
C ASN A 290 6.19 -14.89 21.04
N PRO A 291 5.53 -15.70 21.89
CA PRO A 291 5.56 -17.15 21.77
C PRO A 291 4.68 -17.58 20.57
N GLY A 292 4.93 -18.75 20.05
CA GLY A 292 4.10 -19.35 18.98
C GLY A 292 4.85 -20.46 18.29
N SER A 293 4.10 -21.37 17.66
CA SER A 293 4.61 -22.53 16.96
C SER A 293 3.85 -22.80 15.68
N VAL A 294 4.45 -23.56 14.78
CA VAL A 294 3.82 -24.08 13.57
C VAL A 294 3.53 -25.56 13.75
N ILE A 295 2.26 -25.93 13.68
CA ILE A 295 1.81 -27.30 13.91
C ILE A 295 1.08 -27.81 12.67
N TRP A 296 1.48 -28.98 12.20
CA TRP A 296 0.75 -29.68 11.15
C TRP A 296 -0.43 -30.44 11.76
N VAL A 297 -1.58 -30.32 11.10
CA VAL A 297 -2.84 -30.90 11.56
C VAL A 297 -3.35 -31.84 10.48
N ASP A 298 -3.43 -33.13 10.77
CA ASP A 298 -3.97 -34.18 9.92
C ASP A 298 -5.10 -34.95 10.58
N GLU A 299 -4.80 -35.80 11.56
CA GLU A 299 -5.79 -36.69 12.24
C GLU A 299 -6.79 -35.91 13.13
N ASN A 300 -6.39 -34.76 13.64
CA ASN A 300 -7.24 -33.93 14.52
C ASN A 300 -7.89 -32.75 13.79
N ALA A 301 -7.93 -32.76 12.46
CA ALA A 301 -8.43 -31.63 11.66
C ALA A 301 -9.86 -31.21 12.07
N SER A 302 -10.74 -32.15 12.36
CA SER A 302 -12.12 -31.85 12.78
C SER A 302 -12.18 -30.97 14.03
N ARG A 303 -11.35 -31.27 15.05
CA ARG A 303 -11.30 -30.44 16.28
C ARG A 303 -10.86 -29.03 16.01
N VAL A 304 -9.82 -28.86 15.18
CA VAL A 304 -9.33 -27.52 14.79
C VAL A 304 -10.37 -26.76 13.98
N LEU A 305 -11.07 -27.44 13.05
CA LEU A 305 -12.10 -26.81 12.21
C LEU A 305 -13.33 -26.37 13.02
N GLU A 306 -13.70 -27.11 14.07
CA GLU A 306 -14.84 -26.82 14.93
C GLU A 306 -14.53 -25.77 16.02
N ASP A 307 -13.26 -25.55 16.36
CA ASP A 307 -12.87 -24.62 17.42
C ASP A 307 -13.10 -23.16 16.97
N PRO A 308 -14.02 -22.40 17.59
CA PRO A 308 -14.32 -21.03 17.19
C PRO A 308 -13.19 -20.01 17.51
N SER A 309 -12.27 -20.37 18.42
CA SER A 309 -11.14 -19.52 18.80
C SER A 309 -10.04 -19.49 17.75
N ILE A 310 -9.97 -20.51 16.88
CA ILE A 310 -9.00 -20.61 15.79
C ILE A 310 -9.60 -20.02 14.52
N ILE A 311 -8.98 -19.03 13.92
CA ILE A 311 -9.37 -18.52 12.61
C ILE A 311 -8.99 -19.52 11.50
N LYS A 312 -9.93 -19.84 10.59
CA LYS A 312 -9.66 -20.70 9.44
C LYS A 312 -9.45 -19.84 8.21
N LEU A 313 -8.30 -19.95 7.63
CA LEU A 313 -7.90 -19.19 6.45
C LEU A 313 -7.92 -20.10 5.23
N VAL A 314 -8.70 -19.74 4.23
CA VAL A 314 -8.83 -20.45 2.95
C VAL A 314 -8.38 -19.55 1.81
N TYR A 315 -7.84 -20.15 0.74
CA TYR A 315 -7.35 -19.37 -0.40
C TYR A 315 -8.42 -18.46 -1.01
N LYS A 316 -9.65 -18.98 -1.21
CA LYS A 316 -10.80 -18.24 -1.73
C LYS A 316 -12.12 -18.98 -1.44
N GLY A 317 -13.25 -18.25 -1.50
CA GLY A 317 -14.57 -18.85 -1.39
C GLY A 317 -14.91 -19.30 0.03
N ALA A 318 -14.53 -18.55 1.05
CA ALA A 318 -14.78 -18.82 2.46
C ALA A 318 -16.25 -19.16 2.75
N SER A 319 -17.20 -18.56 2.04
CA SER A 319 -18.64 -18.81 2.19
C SER A 319 -19.11 -20.21 1.74
N ARG A 320 -18.23 -21.00 1.11
CA ARG A 320 -18.55 -22.37 0.65
C ARG A 320 -18.29 -23.43 1.72
N TYR A 321 -17.62 -23.07 2.79
CA TYR A 321 -17.26 -24.00 3.87
C TYR A 321 -18.35 -24.01 4.93
N THR A 322 -18.52 -25.16 5.59
CA THR A 322 -19.51 -25.35 6.66
C THR A 322 -19.06 -24.77 7.99
N PHE A 323 -17.77 -24.53 8.16
CA PHE A 323 -17.16 -23.85 9.29
C PHE A 323 -16.89 -22.38 9.00
N ARG A 324 -16.72 -21.57 10.03
CA ARG A 324 -16.38 -20.16 9.89
C ARG A 324 -14.98 -20.03 9.30
N ALA A 325 -14.89 -19.52 8.08
CA ALA A 325 -13.64 -19.30 7.37
C ALA A 325 -13.52 -17.86 6.86
N MET A 326 -12.29 -17.42 6.58
CA MET A 326 -11.94 -16.17 5.94
C MET A 326 -11.00 -16.45 4.77
N ASN A 327 -11.08 -15.65 3.70
CA ASN A 327 -10.09 -15.78 2.62
C ASN A 327 -8.72 -15.25 3.07
N TRP A 328 -7.64 -15.86 2.63
CA TRP A 328 -6.27 -15.44 2.97
C TRP A 328 -6.05 -13.93 2.76
N SER A 329 -6.57 -13.38 1.66
CA SER A 329 -6.39 -11.96 1.34
C SER A 329 -7.10 -10.99 2.30
N TYR A 330 -8.04 -11.46 3.11
CA TYR A 330 -8.79 -10.63 4.07
C TYR A 330 -8.15 -10.60 5.46
N SER A 331 -7.20 -11.50 5.75
CA SER A 331 -6.46 -11.49 7.02
C SER A 331 -5.23 -10.56 7.01
N LYS A 332 -4.97 -9.90 5.87
CA LYS A 332 -3.86 -8.95 5.77
C LYS A 332 -4.01 -7.82 6.79
N GLY A 333 -3.00 -7.64 7.61
CA GLY A 333 -3.02 -6.61 8.67
C GLY A 333 -3.53 -7.10 10.03
N ASP A 334 -4.31 -8.19 10.08
CA ASP A 334 -4.86 -8.71 11.32
C ASP A 334 -3.79 -9.33 12.23
N THR A 335 -4.04 -9.29 13.52
CA THR A 335 -3.27 -10.00 14.54
C THR A 335 -4.21 -10.96 15.25
N VAL A 336 -3.88 -12.25 15.22
CA VAL A 336 -4.68 -13.31 15.83
C VAL A 336 -3.79 -14.23 16.67
N ASP A 337 -4.35 -14.79 17.72
CA ASP A 337 -3.61 -15.71 18.60
C ASP A 337 -3.36 -17.08 17.95
N ALA A 338 -4.33 -17.55 17.15
CA ALA A 338 -4.22 -18.81 16.43
C ALA A 338 -4.95 -18.76 15.09
N ALA A 339 -4.30 -19.28 14.05
CA ALA A 339 -4.90 -19.45 12.73
C ALA A 339 -4.62 -20.84 12.19
N CYS A 340 -5.61 -21.44 11.53
CA CYS A 340 -5.46 -22.66 10.74
C CYS A 340 -5.49 -22.32 9.27
N VAL A 341 -4.38 -22.49 8.57
CA VAL A 341 -4.29 -22.23 7.12
C VAL A 341 -4.63 -23.50 6.38
N ILE A 342 -5.71 -23.46 5.60
CA ILE A 342 -6.10 -24.58 4.72
C ILE A 342 -5.35 -24.39 3.40
N LEU A 343 -4.39 -25.26 3.18
CA LEU A 343 -3.49 -25.20 2.03
C LEU A 343 -4.20 -25.58 0.73
N THR A 344 -3.71 -25.06 -0.37
CA THR A 344 -4.07 -25.49 -1.73
C THR A 344 -3.11 -26.57 -2.20
N ASP A 345 -3.45 -27.25 -3.31
CA ASP A 345 -2.63 -28.31 -3.93
C ASP A 345 -1.19 -27.84 -4.21
N ASP A 346 -1.00 -26.55 -4.51
CA ASP A 346 0.33 -25.94 -4.72
C ASP A 346 1.24 -26.07 -3.47
N PHE A 347 0.64 -26.19 -2.28
CA PHE A 347 1.33 -26.26 -0.99
C PHE A 347 1.18 -27.61 -0.29
N GLU A 348 0.67 -28.64 -0.97
CA GLU A 348 0.45 -29.98 -0.40
C GLU A 348 1.71 -30.54 0.28
N LYS A 349 2.88 -30.27 -0.31
CA LYS A 349 4.18 -30.76 0.20
C LYS A 349 4.93 -29.73 1.05
N LEU A 350 4.27 -28.70 1.56
CA LEU A 350 4.92 -27.64 2.35
C LEU A 350 5.62 -28.18 3.61
N ALA A 351 5.13 -29.30 4.18
CA ALA A 351 5.78 -30.01 5.29
C ALA A 351 7.11 -30.67 4.91
N ASP A 352 7.24 -31.12 3.65
CA ASP A 352 8.39 -31.91 3.22
C ASP A 352 9.66 -31.06 3.13
N ASP A 353 10.81 -31.66 3.42
CA ASP A 353 12.10 -30.98 3.26
C ASP A 353 12.46 -30.73 1.80
N SER A 354 11.86 -31.48 0.88
CA SER A 354 12.02 -31.33 -0.57
C SER A 354 11.12 -30.25 -1.19
N PHE A 355 10.28 -29.57 -0.40
CA PHE A 355 9.39 -28.52 -0.91
C PHE A 355 10.18 -27.40 -1.56
N SER A 356 9.69 -26.92 -2.70
CA SER A 356 10.29 -25.80 -3.43
C SER A 356 9.22 -24.86 -3.97
N THR A 357 9.45 -23.59 -3.83
CA THR A 357 8.58 -22.51 -4.33
C THR A 357 8.68 -22.27 -5.84
N ASN A 358 9.62 -22.88 -6.55
CA ASN A 358 9.95 -22.61 -7.96
C ASN A 358 8.77 -22.72 -8.95
N ARG A 359 7.72 -23.46 -8.58
CA ARG A 359 6.52 -23.64 -9.43
C ARG A 359 5.32 -22.84 -8.97
N ILE A 360 5.45 -22.15 -7.83
CA ILE A 360 4.37 -21.38 -7.22
C ILE A 360 4.47 -19.95 -7.73
N SER A 361 3.34 -19.37 -8.15
CA SER A 361 3.35 -17.96 -8.55
C SER A 361 3.65 -17.07 -7.36
N VAL A 362 4.42 -15.99 -7.58
CA VAL A 362 4.76 -15.02 -6.53
C VAL A 362 3.50 -14.49 -5.82
N VAL A 363 2.41 -14.30 -6.57
CA VAL A 363 1.13 -13.87 -5.98
C VAL A 363 0.52 -14.90 -5.03
N THR A 364 0.61 -16.19 -5.38
CA THR A 364 0.11 -17.26 -4.52
C THR A 364 0.97 -17.39 -3.26
N LEU A 365 2.30 -17.28 -3.42
CA LEU A 365 3.26 -17.27 -2.33
C LEU A 365 3.01 -16.10 -1.36
N ASN A 366 2.88 -14.89 -1.91
CA ASN A 366 2.62 -13.67 -1.13
C ASN A 366 1.27 -13.69 -0.38
N ARG A 367 0.31 -14.45 -0.88
CA ARG A 367 -0.97 -14.61 -0.16
C ARG A 367 -0.88 -15.57 1.02
N LEU A 368 0.04 -16.52 0.96
CA LEU A 368 0.32 -17.42 2.08
C LEU A 368 1.16 -16.72 3.15
N TYR A 369 2.13 -15.91 2.73
CA TYR A 369 2.92 -15.05 3.60
C TYR A 369 2.07 -14.01 4.32
#